data_b58b664891290b88a4f4c795096e6661
#
_entry.id   b58b664891290b88a4f4c795096e6661
#
_cell.length_a   1.000
_cell.length_b   1.000
_cell.length_c   1.000
_cell.angle_alpha   90.00
_cell.angle_beta   90.00
_cell.angle_gamma   90.00
#
_symmetry.space_group_name_H-M   'P 1'
#
loop_
_entity.id
_entity.type
_entity.pdbx_description
1 polymer ?
#
loop_
_entity_poly.entity_id
_entity_poly.type
_entity_poly.pdbx_seq_one_letter_code
_entity_poly.pdbx_strand_id
1 'polypeptide(L)'
;SRNARFAAGDWVWGFLDWSLRSVARRGEGLHRIDPSIGRPSLAISALCMPGLTAWVGAIELGQPSPGDTVFVSSAAGTVGQLAGQFARRAGARVVGSAGSDEKVAYVLERCGFHAAFNYRTRDTDEALAELCPRGVDVYFDNVGGPTLEAALRHANVGARFPVCGMISAYNALDDAGIRGLQAIVSKRIAMTGFIVG
;
A
#
# COMPACT_ATOMS: atom_id res chain seq x y z
N SER A 1 -36.65 2.27 5.66
CA SER A 1 -36.00 1.76 6.88
C SER A 1 -36.90 2.06 8.09
N ARG A 2 -36.98 1.13 9.05
CA ARG A 2 -37.59 1.40 10.36
C ARG A 2 -36.56 1.92 11.38
N ASN A 3 -35.30 2.07 10.99
CA ASN A 3 -34.25 2.59 11.84
C ASN A 3 -34.15 4.09 11.70
N ALA A 4 -34.32 4.82 12.80
CA ALA A 4 -34.30 6.30 12.82
C ALA A 4 -32.93 6.89 12.42
N ARG A 5 -31.86 6.09 12.45
CA ARG A 5 -30.52 6.54 12.05
C ARG A 5 -30.32 6.61 10.54
N PHE A 6 -31.16 5.94 9.74
CA PHE A 6 -30.98 5.82 8.28
C PHE A 6 -32.31 6.00 7.56
N ALA A 7 -32.31 6.84 6.53
CA ALA A 7 -33.42 7.03 5.62
C ALA A 7 -33.29 6.16 4.36
N ALA A 8 -34.39 5.94 3.66
CA ALA A 8 -34.34 5.36 2.33
C ALA A 8 -33.59 6.30 1.38
N GLY A 9 -32.62 5.75 0.63
CA GLY A 9 -31.74 6.53 -0.24
C GLY A 9 -30.42 6.95 0.38
N ASP A 10 -30.22 6.78 1.69
CA ASP A 10 -28.91 7.02 2.30
C ASP A 10 -27.85 6.07 1.73
N TRP A 11 -26.71 6.61 1.39
CA TRP A 11 -25.51 5.82 1.15
C TRP A 11 -24.89 5.42 2.49
N VAL A 12 -24.55 4.13 2.61
CA VAL A 12 -23.95 3.58 3.82
C VAL A 12 -22.77 2.66 3.47
N TRP A 13 -21.81 2.53 4.37
CA TRP A 13 -20.77 1.53 4.30
C TRP A 13 -20.70 0.73 5.61
N GLY A 14 -20.19 -0.48 5.56
CA GLY A 14 -20.01 -1.35 6.72
C GLY A 14 -19.65 -2.77 6.30
N PHE A 15 -19.36 -3.61 7.28
CA PHE A 15 -19.13 -5.03 7.04
C PHE A 15 -20.47 -5.76 6.90
N LEU A 16 -20.81 -6.09 5.68
CA LEU A 16 -22.04 -6.76 5.31
C LEU A 16 -21.73 -8.05 4.55
N ASP A 17 -22.73 -8.91 4.38
CA ASP A 17 -22.60 -10.10 3.57
C ASP A 17 -22.25 -9.76 2.12
N TRP A 18 -21.45 -10.59 1.47
CA TRP A 18 -21.14 -10.46 0.04
C TRP A 18 -22.34 -10.86 -0.81
N SER A 19 -23.32 -9.98 -0.85
CA SER A 19 -24.61 -10.20 -1.51
C SER A 19 -25.18 -8.92 -2.11
N LEU A 20 -26.12 -9.09 -3.06
CA LEU A 20 -26.83 -7.93 -3.66
C LEU A 20 -27.73 -7.19 -2.67
N ARG A 21 -28.14 -7.85 -1.59
CA ARG A 21 -28.98 -7.29 -0.53
C ARG A 21 -28.59 -7.92 0.79
N SER A 22 -28.41 -7.08 1.80
CA SER A 22 -28.10 -7.50 3.16
C SER A 22 -29.03 -6.83 4.15
N VAL A 23 -29.26 -7.48 5.28
CA VAL A 23 -30.05 -6.94 6.39
C VAL A 23 -29.12 -6.66 7.55
N ALA A 24 -28.82 -5.38 7.80
CA ALA A 24 -28.13 -4.98 9.01
C ALA A 24 -29.14 -4.86 10.16
N ARG A 25 -29.07 -5.79 11.11
CA ARG A 25 -29.95 -5.74 12.29
C ARG A 25 -29.64 -4.51 13.12
N ARG A 26 -30.65 -3.70 13.46
CA ARG A 26 -30.53 -2.43 14.21
C ARG A 26 -29.55 -1.41 13.61
N GLY A 27 -29.01 -1.63 12.40
CA GLY A 27 -28.02 -0.77 11.76
C GLY A 27 -26.65 -0.81 12.44
N GLU A 28 -26.33 -1.88 13.16
CA GLU A 28 -25.04 -2.11 13.77
C GLU A 28 -23.97 -2.23 12.68
N GLY A 29 -22.81 -1.62 12.90
CA GLY A 29 -21.69 -1.65 11.94
C GLY A 29 -21.92 -0.85 10.65
N LEU A 30 -23.06 -0.12 10.52
CA LEU A 30 -23.29 0.76 9.39
C LEU A 30 -22.93 2.20 9.72
N HIS A 31 -22.25 2.84 8.78
CA HIS A 31 -21.88 4.25 8.83
C HIS A 31 -22.51 4.96 7.63
N ARG A 32 -23.12 6.12 7.86
CA ARG A 32 -23.63 6.95 6.78
C ARG A 32 -22.48 7.61 6.04
N ILE A 33 -22.55 7.62 4.72
CA ILE A 33 -21.62 8.36 3.87
C ILE A 33 -22.18 9.77 3.70
N ASP A 34 -21.37 10.79 3.99
CA ASP A 34 -21.70 12.17 3.72
C ASP A 34 -21.65 12.41 2.20
N PRO A 35 -22.77 12.83 1.56
CA PRO A 35 -22.78 13.12 0.13
C PRO A 35 -21.80 14.24 -0.29
N SER A 36 -21.41 15.11 0.64
CA SER A 36 -20.47 16.21 0.36
C SER A 36 -19.05 15.76 0.06
N ILE A 37 -18.68 14.51 0.39
CA ILE A 37 -17.35 13.95 0.05
C ILE A 37 -17.16 13.72 -1.46
N GLY A 38 -18.21 13.87 -2.26
CA GLY A 38 -18.21 13.64 -3.69
C GLY A 38 -18.58 12.21 -4.06
N ARG A 39 -17.62 11.40 -4.53
CA ARG A 39 -17.90 10.01 -4.94
C ARG A 39 -18.06 9.08 -3.73
N PRO A 40 -19.19 8.35 -3.57
CA PRO A 40 -19.40 7.43 -2.45
C PRO A 40 -18.27 6.37 -2.29
N SER A 41 -17.60 5.98 -3.40
CA SER A 41 -16.48 5.06 -3.36
C SER A 41 -15.28 5.55 -2.54
N LEU A 42 -15.15 6.85 -2.30
CA LEU A 42 -14.12 7.39 -1.41
C LEU A 42 -14.28 6.91 0.03
N ALA A 43 -15.51 6.66 0.47
CA ALA A 43 -15.81 6.18 1.81
C ALA A 43 -15.38 4.72 2.07
N ILE A 44 -15.02 3.96 1.03
CA ILE A 44 -14.48 2.60 1.14
C ILE A 44 -13.05 2.50 0.57
N SER A 45 -12.42 3.63 0.24
CA SER A 45 -11.06 3.70 -0.30
C SER A 45 -10.23 4.75 0.45
N ALA A 46 -10.01 5.92 -0.15
CA ALA A 46 -9.10 6.94 0.38
C ALA A 46 -9.53 7.52 1.75
N LEU A 47 -10.83 7.59 2.04
CA LEU A 47 -11.38 8.11 3.29
C LEU A 47 -11.77 7.01 4.30
N CYS A 48 -11.26 5.79 4.09
CA CYS A 48 -11.53 4.64 4.96
C CYS A 48 -10.24 3.89 5.28
N MET A 49 -10.38 2.64 5.69
CA MET A 49 -9.26 1.77 6.10
C MET A 49 -8.08 1.75 5.10
N PRO A 50 -8.28 1.66 3.76
CA PRO A 50 -7.14 1.70 2.85
C PRO A 50 -6.34 3.01 2.88
N GLY A 51 -7.04 4.15 3.00
CA GLY A 51 -6.39 5.45 3.13
C GLY A 51 -5.65 5.61 4.45
N LEU A 52 -6.26 5.17 5.55
CA LEU A 52 -5.62 5.15 6.86
C LEU A 52 -4.39 4.23 6.87
N THR A 53 -4.50 3.03 6.28
CA THR A 53 -3.38 2.10 6.13
C THR A 53 -2.22 2.74 5.36
N ALA A 54 -2.53 3.38 4.24
CA ALA A 54 -1.52 4.05 3.43
C ALA A 54 -0.85 5.21 4.18
N TRP A 55 -1.63 6.00 4.94
CA TRP A 55 -1.11 7.09 5.75
C TRP A 55 -0.19 6.59 6.87
N VAL A 56 -0.67 5.66 7.70
CA VAL A 56 0.11 5.11 8.81
C VAL A 56 1.42 4.50 8.30
N GLY A 57 1.36 3.65 7.28
CA GLY A 57 2.56 3.00 6.77
C GLY A 57 3.51 3.97 6.04
N ALA A 58 2.99 4.86 5.18
CA ALA A 58 3.86 5.75 4.43
C ALA A 58 4.38 6.94 5.27
N ILE A 59 3.54 7.55 6.10
CA ILE A 59 3.88 8.81 6.78
C ILE A 59 4.35 8.56 8.21
N GLU A 60 3.59 7.80 9.02
CA GLU A 60 3.94 7.62 10.43
C GLU A 60 5.13 6.67 10.62
N LEU A 61 5.18 5.59 9.84
CA LEU A 61 6.25 4.58 9.95
C LEU A 61 7.37 4.81 8.92
N GLY A 62 7.02 5.12 7.68
CA GLY A 62 7.97 5.36 6.60
C GLY A 62 8.72 6.68 6.73
N GLN A 63 8.07 7.73 7.22
CA GLN A 63 8.63 9.05 7.46
C GLN A 63 9.49 9.58 6.28
N PRO A 64 8.98 9.55 5.04
CA PRO A 64 9.75 9.95 3.88
C PRO A 64 10.07 11.45 3.93
N SER A 65 11.29 11.79 3.53
CA SER A 65 11.79 13.17 3.49
C SER A 65 12.19 13.57 2.06
N PRO A 66 12.28 14.86 1.76
CA PRO A 66 12.82 15.30 0.48
C PRO A 66 14.21 14.73 0.21
N GLY A 67 14.36 14.09 -0.96
CA GLY A 67 15.58 13.39 -1.35
C GLY A 67 15.58 11.89 -1.11
N ASP A 68 14.69 11.36 -0.26
CA ASP A 68 14.50 9.93 -0.08
C ASP A 68 13.97 9.26 -1.36
N THR A 69 14.32 8.00 -1.53
CA THR A 69 13.73 7.10 -2.52
C THR A 69 12.77 6.13 -1.80
N VAL A 70 11.49 6.18 -2.17
CA VAL A 70 10.45 5.30 -1.65
C VAL A 70 10.10 4.26 -2.72
N PHE A 71 10.26 2.99 -2.39
CA PHE A 71 9.77 1.88 -3.20
C PHE A 71 8.43 1.39 -2.64
N VAL A 72 7.45 1.17 -3.51
CA VAL A 72 6.11 0.68 -3.15
C VAL A 72 5.81 -0.58 -3.95
N SER A 73 5.68 -1.72 -3.30
CA SER A 73 5.20 -2.94 -3.95
C SER A 73 3.67 -2.95 -4.08
N SER A 74 3.14 -3.63 -5.10
CA SER A 74 1.71 -3.59 -5.45
C SER A 74 1.18 -2.14 -5.60
N ALA A 75 1.95 -1.31 -6.30
CA ALA A 75 1.76 0.13 -6.37
C ALA A 75 0.40 0.57 -6.94
N ALA A 76 -0.23 -0.23 -7.81
CA ALA A 76 -1.54 0.04 -8.38
C ALA A 76 -2.70 -0.47 -7.51
N GLY A 77 -2.42 -1.15 -6.41
CA GLY A 77 -3.43 -1.54 -5.42
C GLY A 77 -3.97 -0.33 -4.66
N THR A 78 -5.13 -0.47 -4.01
CA THR A 78 -5.79 0.65 -3.32
C THR A 78 -4.89 1.31 -2.28
N VAL A 79 -4.18 0.52 -1.47
CA VAL A 79 -3.23 1.04 -0.47
C VAL A 79 -1.97 1.56 -1.15
N GLY A 80 -1.36 0.78 -2.07
CA GLY A 80 -0.08 1.14 -2.69
C GLY A 80 -0.12 2.47 -3.45
N GLN A 81 -1.18 2.72 -4.24
CA GLN A 81 -1.31 3.99 -4.96
C GLN A 81 -1.43 5.20 -4.02
N LEU A 82 -2.09 5.05 -2.89
CA LEU A 82 -2.23 6.12 -1.90
C LEU A 82 -0.92 6.33 -1.14
N ALA A 83 -0.25 5.25 -0.71
CA ALA A 83 1.06 5.32 -0.05
C ALA A 83 2.10 6.05 -0.91
N GLY A 84 2.16 5.73 -2.21
CA GLY A 84 3.06 6.43 -3.13
C GLY A 84 2.72 7.91 -3.31
N GLN A 85 1.44 8.26 -3.39
CA GLN A 85 1.00 9.66 -3.46
C GLN A 85 1.34 10.44 -2.17
N PHE A 86 1.18 9.83 -1.00
CA PHE A 86 1.58 10.44 0.27
C PHE A 86 3.10 10.64 0.32
N ALA A 87 3.90 9.63 -0.02
CA ALA A 87 5.35 9.74 -0.07
C ALA A 87 5.82 10.83 -1.05
N ARG A 88 5.19 10.92 -2.23
CA ARG A 88 5.47 11.99 -3.19
C ARG A 88 5.16 13.38 -2.63
N ARG A 89 4.03 13.53 -1.94
CA ARG A 89 3.67 14.81 -1.29
C ARG A 89 4.63 15.20 -0.17
N ALA A 90 5.28 14.23 0.46
CA ALA A 90 6.37 14.46 1.43
C ALA A 90 7.69 14.82 0.75
N GLY A 91 7.75 14.88 -0.57
CA GLY A 91 8.93 15.29 -1.33
C GLY A 91 9.87 14.15 -1.75
N ALA A 92 9.50 12.91 -1.51
CA ALA A 92 10.31 11.76 -1.89
C ALA A 92 10.18 11.39 -3.38
N ARG A 93 11.23 10.77 -3.91
CA ARG A 93 11.17 10.05 -5.19
C ARG A 93 10.46 8.72 -5.00
N VAL A 94 9.40 8.46 -5.77
CA VAL A 94 8.59 7.26 -5.62
C VAL A 94 8.76 6.33 -6.82
N VAL A 95 9.11 5.07 -6.55
CA VAL A 95 9.21 3.98 -7.51
C VAL A 95 8.20 2.90 -7.14
N GLY A 96 7.52 2.32 -8.13
CA GLY A 96 6.48 1.32 -7.88
C GLY A 96 6.66 0.03 -8.66
N SER A 97 6.16 -1.10 -8.12
CA SER A 97 5.99 -2.33 -8.91
C SER A 97 4.52 -2.68 -9.06
N ALA A 98 4.12 -3.13 -10.25
CA ALA A 98 2.77 -3.54 -10.57
C ALA A 98 2.77 -4.80 -11.46
N GLY A 99 1.63 -5.47 -11.60
CA GLY A 99 1.55 -6.78 -12.28
C GLY A 99 1.10 -6.71 -13.74
N SER A 100 1.05 -5.53 -14.36
CA SER A 100 0.83 -5.37 -15.81
C SER A 100 1.30 -3.99 -16.26
N ASP A 101 1.56 -3.85 -17.56
CA ASP A 101 2.01 -2.58 -18.15
C ASP A 101 0.94 -1.49 -18.05
N GLU A 102 -0.34 -1.85 -18.15
CA GLU A 102 -1.46 -0.92 -17.93
C GLU A 102 -1.44 -0.35 -16.49
N LYS A 103 -1.15 -1.20 -15.50
CA LYS A 103 -1.03 -0.77 -14.11
C LYS A 103 0.21 0.09 -13.89
N VAL A 104 1.30 -0.18 -14.59
CA VAL A 104 2.50 0.65 -14.58
C VAL A 104 2.16 2.03 -15.17
N ALA A 105 1.54 2.10 -16.34
CA ALA A 105 1.10 3.35 -16.93
C ALA A 105 0.16 4.12 -16.00
N TYR A 106 -0.81 3.43 -15.38
CA TYR A 106 -1.73 4.05 -14.42
C TYR A 106 -1.02 4.74 -13.25
N VAL A 107 -0.05 4.10 -12.61
CA VAL A 107 0.64 4.70 -11.45
C VAL A 107 1.55 5.85 -11.86
N LEU A 108 2.13 5.81 -13.04
CA LEU A 108 2.93 6.91 -13.60
C LEU A 108 2.05 8.12 -13.93
N GLU A 109 0.99 7.91 -14.72
CA GLU A 109 0.19 9.00 -15.29
C GLU A 109 -0.84 9.55 -14.31
N ARG A 110 -1.46 8.68 -13.49
CA ARG A 110 -2.58 9.06 -12.63
C ARG A 110 -2.20 9.24 -11.17
N CYS A 111 -1.21 8.48 -10.67
CA CYS A 111 -0.77 8.58 -9.28
C CYS A 111 0.52 9.40 -9.13
N GLY A 112 1.19 9.72 -10.24
CA GLY A 112 2.36 10.55 -10.27
C GLY A 112 3.61 9.91 -9.69
N PHE A 113 3.75 8.59 -9.77
CA PHE A 113 5.00 7.92 -9.46
C PHE A 113 6.10 8.40 -10.43
N HIS A 114 7.32 8.47 -9.94
CA HIS A 114 8.45 8.92 -10.76
C HIS A 114 8.98 7.84 -11.70
N ALA A 115 8.85 6.56 -11.28
CA ALA A 115 9.16 5.40 -12.08
C ALA A 115 8.32 4.21 -11.60
N ALA A 116 8.09 3.25 -12.49
CA ALA A 116 7.43 2.00 -12.13
C ALA A 116 7.85 0.89 -13.10
N PHE A 117 7.69 -0.37 -12.68
CA PHE A 117 7.99 -1.53 -13.52
C PHE A 117 6.97 -2.64 -13.33
N ASN A 118 6.88 -3.50 -14.35
CA ASN A 118 6.06 -4.70 -14.32
C ASN A 118 6.91 -5.87 -13.80
N TYR A 119 6.64 -6.33 -12.57
CA TYR A 119 7.39 -7.41 -11.92
C TYR A 119 7.19 -8.78 -12.58
N ARG A 120 6.25 -8.92 -13.51
CA ARG A 120 6.04 -10.17 -14.26
C ARG A 120 6.95 -10.31 -15.48
N THR A 121 7.41 -9.18 -16.01
CA THR A 121 8.22 -9.12 -17.22
C THR A 121 9.65 -8.63 -16.94
N ARG A 122 9.89 -8.12 -15.74
CA ARG A 122 11.19 -7.60 -15.33
C ARG A 122 11.55 -8.11 -13.93
N ASP A 123 12.78 -8.54 -13.76
CA ASP A 123 13.32 -8.91 -12.46
C ASP A 123 13.32 -7.72 -11.51
N THR A 124 12.88 -7.94 -10.27
CA THR A 124 12.76 -6.86 -9.28
C THR A 124 14.11 -6.32 -8.83
N ASP A 125 15.12 -7.16 -8.71
CA ASP A 125 16.47 -6.75 -8.29
C ASP A 125 17.12 -5.86 -9.35
N GLU A 126 17.08 -6.27 -10.61
CA GLU A 126 17.56 -5.47 -11.74
C GLU A 126 16.80 -4.14 -11.87
N ALA A 127 15.48 -4.17 -11.70
CA ALA A 127 14.66 -2.97 -11.76
C ALA A 127 15.01 -1.98 -10.64
N LEU A 128 15.24 -2.46 -9.43
CA LEU A 128 15.64 -1.59 -8.31
C LEU A 128 17.05 -1.04 -8.49
N ALA A 129 18.00 -1.84 -9.01
CA ALA A 129 19.35 -1.36 -9.33
C ALA A 129 19.32 -0.16 -10.31
N GLU A 130 18.47 -0.24 -11.35
CA GLU A 130 18.35 0.82 -12.35
C GLU A 130 17.54 2.01 -11.86
N LEU A 131 16.34 1.76 -11.29
CA LEU A 131 15.38 2.81 -10.97
C LEU A 131 15.64 3.48 -9.62
N CYS A 132 16.40 2.82 -8.73
CA CYS A 132 16.81 3.33 -7.42
C CYS A 132 18.35 3.38 -7.30
N PRO A 133 19.08 4.10 -8.18
CA PRO A 133 20.55 4.07 -8.21
C PRO A 133 21.22 4.60 -6.94
N ARG A 134 20.47 5.34 -6.11
CA ARG A 134 20.92 5.82 -4.80
C ARG A 134 20.45 4.92 -3.65
N GLY A 135 19.86 3.75 -3.94
CA GLY A 135 19.28 2.84 -2.97
C GLY A 135 17.84 3.23 -2.57
N VAL A 136 17.28 2.49 -1.64
CA VAL A 136 15.92 2.61 -1.13
C VAL A 136 15.95 3.05 0.33
N ASP A 137 15.35 4.19 0.63
CA ASP A 137 15.25 4.74 1.99
C ASP A 137 13.99 4.28 2.71
N VAL A 138 12.90 4.09 1.96
CA VAL A 138 11.64 3.55 2.49
C VAL A 138 11.11 2.48 1.54
N TYR A 139 10.77 1.33 2.07
CA TYR A 139 10.06 0.28 1.33
C TYR A 139 8.70 0.02 1.95
N PHE A 140 7.64 0.44 1.26
CA PHE A 140 6.26 0.13 1.65
C PHE A 140 5.90 -1.26 1.13
N ASP A 141 5.91 -2.25 2.02
CA ASP A 141 5.75 -3.65 1.66
C ASP A 141 4.28 -4.11 1.74
N ASN A 142 3.72 -4.47 0.57
CA ASN A 142 2.43 -5.15 0.44
C ASN A 142 2.57 -6.62 0.04
N VAL A 143 3.79 -7.08 -0.30
CA VAL A 143 3.98 -8.33 -1.05
C VAL A 143 4.82 -9.35 -0.29
N GLY A 144 5.90 -8.94 0.38
CA GLY A 144 6.85 -9.86 0.99
C GLY A 144 7.66 -10.66 -0.03
N GLY A 145 8.13 -11.83 0.37
CA GLY A 145 8.81 -12.81 -0.50
C GLY A 145 9.99 -12.24 -1.29
N PRO A 146 10.18 -12.65 -2.55
CA PRO A 146 11.31 -12.19 -3.39
C PRO A 146 11.40 -10.67 -3.55
N THR A 147 10.25 -9.97 -3.49
CA THR A 147 10.23 -8.50 -3.58
C THR A 147 10.86 -7.86 -2.34
N LEU A 148 10.55 -8.40 -1.16
CA LEU A 148 11.19 -7.96 0.09
C LEU A 148 12.69 -8.29 0.08
N GLU A 149 13.08 -9.46 -0.41
CA GLU A 149 14.49 -9.82 -0.52
C GLU A 149 15.27 -8.85 -1.42
N ALA A 150 14.69 -8.45 -2.55
CA ALA A 150 15.29 -7.45 -3.43
C ALA A 150 15.39 -6.09 -2.73
N ALA A 151 14.32 -5.66 -2.05
CA ALA A 151 14.32 -4.40 -1.31
C ALA A 151 15.40 -4.37 -0.20
N LEU A 152 15.63 -5.48 0.52
CA LEU A 152 16.70 -5.62 1.51
C LEU A 152 18.10 -5.44 0.90
N ARG A 153 18.33 -5.98 -0.31
CA ARG A 153 19.61 -5.81 -1.02
C ARG A 153 19.86 -4.34 -1.38
N HIS A 154 18.83 -3.64 -1.84
CA HIS A 154 18.91 -2.24 -2.29
C HIS A 154 18.66 -1.20 -1.20
N ALA A 155 18.37 -1.62 0.04
CA ALA A 155 18.13 -0.71 1.15
C ALA A 155 19.35 0.15 1.49
N ASN A 156 19.12 1.41 1.79
CA ASN A 156 20.11 2.30 2.38
C ASN A 156 20.29 2.01 3.87
N VAL A 157 21.38 2.51 4.44
CA VAL A 157 21.61 2.47 5.89
C VAL A 157 20.55 3.35 6.60
N GLY A 158 19.87 2.77 7.58
CA GLY A 158 18.77 3.43 8.29
C GLY A 158 17.43 3.39 7.55
N ALA A 159 17.28 2.56 6.50
CA ALA A 159 16.03 2.42 5.78
C ALA A 159 14.87 1.97 6.68
N ARG A 160 13.66 2.35 6.31
CA ARG A 160 12.43 2.07 7.05
C ARG A 160 11.50 1.22 6.18
N PHE A 161 11.09 0.08 6.70
CA PHE A 161 10.28 -0.91 5.99
C PHE A 161 8.93 -1.11 6.70
N PRO A 162 7.91 -0.27 6.43
CA PRO A 162 6.53 -0.54 6.84
C PRO A 162 6.00 -1.77 6.13
N VAL A 163 5.73 -2.84 6.88
CA VAL A 163 5.19 -4.10 6.36
C VAL A 163 3.68 -4.11 6.54
N CYS A 164 2.99 -3.79 5.48
CA CYS A 164 1.53 -3.71 5.41
C CYS A 164 0.89 -5.07 5.13
N GLY A 165 1.57 -5.93 4.35
CA GLY A 165 1.07 -7.24 3.99
C GLY A 165 2.12 -8.08 3.28
N MET A 166 1.86 -9.37 3.20
CA MET A 166 2.74 -10.35 2.56
C MET A 166 1.92 -11.22 1.60
N ILE A 167 1.25 -10.58 0.63
CA ILE A 167 0.27 -11.26 -0.23
C ILE A 167 0.88 -12.43 -1.03
N SER A 168 2.19 -12.42 -1.26
CA SER A 168 2.88 -13.55 -1.90
C SER A 168 2.82 -14.84 -1.08
N ALA A 169 2.65 -14.74 0.24
CA ALA A 169 2.62 -15.87 1.16
C ALA A 169 1.20 -16.30 1.58
N TYR A 170 0.14 -15.52 1.32
CA TYR A 170 -1.20 -15.81 1.84
C TYR A 170 -1.80 -17.15 1.39
N ASN A 171 -1.42 -17.64 0.21
CA ASN A 171 -1.87 -18.93 -0.32
C ASN A 171 -0.70 -19.92 -0.50
N ALA A 172 0.49 -19.60 0.02
CA ALA A 172 1.62 -20.51 -0.04
C ALA A 172 1.41 -21.64 0.98
N LEU A 173 1.56 -22.89 0.52
CA LEU A 173 1.50 -24.08 1.39
C LEU A 173 2.81 -24.27 2.16
N ASP A 174 3.92 -23.76 1.59
CA ASP A 174 5.25 -23.83 2.17
C ASP A 174 5.73 -22.42 2.48
N ASP A 175 6.14 -22.19 3.72
CA ASP A 175 6.82 -20.96 4.12
C ASP A 175 8.31 -21.09 3.79
N ALA A 176 8.70 -20.56 2.64
CA ALA A 176 10.10 -20.61 2.19
C ALA A 176 11.04 -19.71 3.02
N GLY A 177 10.50 -18.91 3.93
CA GLY A 177 11.25 -17.91 4.68
C GLY A 177 11.73 -16.73 3.80
N ILE A 178 12.42 -15.77 4.41
CA ILE A 178 12.98 -14.59 3.74
C ILE A 178 14.50 -14.63 3.83
N ARG A 179 15.15 -14.48 2.68
CA ARG A 179 16.62 -14.43 2.60
C ARG A 179 17.11 -13.00 2.79
N GLY A 180 18.35 -12.86 3.23
CA GLY A 180 19.01 -11.55 3.32
C GLY A 180 18.66 -10.74 4.56
N LEU A 181 18.01 -11.32 5.57
CA LEU A 181 17.63 -10.63 6.83
C LEU A 181 18.85 -10.05 7.57
N GLN A 182 20.08 -10.54 7.33
CA GLN A 182 21.30 -9.92 7.89
C GLN A 182 21.45 -8.44 7.48
N ALA A 183 20.82 -8.02 6.40
CA ALA A 183 20.79 -6.61 6.00
C ALA A 183 20.12 -5.71 7.04
N ILE A 184 19.17 -6.24 7.82
CA ILE A 184 18.51 -5.50 8.90
C ILE A 184 19.56 -5.02 9.91
N VAL A 185 20.50 -5.91 10.30
CA VAL A 185 21.55 -5.55 11.23
C VAL A 185 22.59 -4.64 10.57
N SER A 186 23.17 -5.08 9.43
CA SER A 186 24.29 -4.38 8.79
C SER A 186 23.93 -2.98 8.29
N LYS A 187 22.67 -2.79 7.86
CA LYS A 187 22.15 -1.50 7.36
C LYS A 187 21.26 -0.78 8.39
N ARG A 188 21.10 -1.32 9.60
CA ARG A 188 20.23 -0.74 10.66
C ARG A 188 18.82 -0.44 10.17
N ILE A 189 18.21 -1.39 9.44
CA ILE A 189 16.86 -1.23 8.87
C ILE A 189 15.83 -1.34 9.98
N ALA A 190 14.90 -0.39 10.04
CA ALA A 190 13.72 -0.48 10.88
C ALA A 190 12.59 -1.16 10.08
N MET A 191 12.34 -2.44 10.34
CA MET A 191 11.22 -3.18 9.75
C MET A 191 10.07 -3.27 10.75
N THR A 192 8.90 -2.73 10.39
CA THR A 192 7.76 -2.63 11.29
C THR A 192 6.50 -3.17 10.64
N GLY A 193 5.97 -4.28 11.16
CA GLY A 193 4.64 -4.77 10.80
C GLY A 193 3.57 -3.91 11.45
N PHE A 194 2.47 -3.64 10.72
CA PHE A 194 1.36 -2.87 11.26
C PHE A 194 0.04 -3.32 10.66
N ILE A 195 -1.02 -3.09 11.42
CA ILE A 195 -2.41 -3.23 10.99
C ILE A 195 -3.20 -2.06 11.54
N VAL A 196 -4.14 -1.56 10.76
CA VAL A 196 -5.07 -0.52 11.20
C VAL A 196 -6.44 -1.15 11.43
N GLY A 197 -7.08 -0.86 12.56
CA GLY A 197 -8.37 -1.42 12.96
C GLY A 197 -9.01 -0.62 14.07
#